data_dfd71167bb0607e391b08cc08109ad43
#
_entry.id   dfd71167bb0607e391b08cc08109ad43
#
_cell.length_a   1.000
_cell.length_b   1.000
_cell.length_c   1.000
_cell.angle_alpha   90.00
_cell.angle_beta   90.00
_cell.angle_gamma   90.00
#
_symmetry.space_group_name_H-M   'P 1'
#
loop_
_entity.id
_entity.type
_entity.pdbx_description
1 polymer ?
#
loop_
_entity_poly.entity_id
_entity_poly.type
_entity_poly.pdbx_seq_one_letter_code
_entity_poly.pdbx_strand_id
1 'polypeptide(L)'
;MLSDKFGAPLRAVRRIASSTLIRGRLRAEAVDLLLNAICAIATTPKLAARVLDRVLRDIVRPHHHAMFWGDRLLTLDKAAEFREDPAFQSALKHADSSTGANQYESPEGISWRYHTLIWAARTCLHLPGDFVECGVFRGDMTWMMSQTVDLEAAGKRFYLYDTFAGLDPKYSSEDDFSDSPSFFRFIDREYKSSDIEAHVRRRFSEKPYVHVTKGVVPDVLHDVSPERIAFLHLDMNSPRAEQAALEFLFSRIVPGGIIIFDDYGWKQFQKQKGSTDRVMAERGHVILELPTGQGLVVKN
;
A
#
# COMPACT_ATOMS: atom_id res chain seq x y z
N MET A 1 21.68 28.07 10.48
CA MET A 1 22.95 27.30 10.49
C MET A 1 22.89 25.91 9.81
N LEU A 2 21.72 25.35 9.41
CA LEU A 2 21.61 24.10 8.63
C LEU A 2 21.65 24.33 7.11
N SER A 3 21.35 25.54 6.63
CA SER A 3 21.34 25.87 5.19
C SER A 3 22.73 25.85 4.53
N ASP A 4 23.79 26.14 5.28
CA ASP A 4 25.14 26.28 4.72
C ASP A 4 25.88 24.93 4.56
N LYS A 5 25.55 23.94 5.37
CA LYS A 5 26.17 22.60 5.26
C LYS A 5 25.74 21.82 4.01
N PHE A 6 24.57 22.10 3.47
CA PHE A 6 24.01 21.40 2.29
C PHE A 6 24.05 22.23 1.01
N GLY A 7 24.35 23.51 1.10
CA GLY A 7 24.40 24.40 -0.06
C GLY A 7 25.53 24.10 -1.04
N ALA A 8 26.68 23.63 -0.57
CA ALA A 8 27.83 23.33 -1.41
C ALA A 8 27.68 22.01 -2.20
N PRO A 9 27.28 20.89 -1.60
CA PRO A 9 27.00 19.65 -2.32
C PRO A 9 25.88 19.80 -3.35
N LEU A 10 24.77 20.46 -3.00
CA LEU A 10 23.66 20.72 -3.93
C LEU A 10 24.06 21.64 -5.09
N ARG A 11 24.92 22.62 -4.87
CA ARG A 11 25.48 23.46 -5.93
C ARG A 11 26.42 22.68 -6.85
N ALA A 12 27.21 21.76 -6.32
CA ALA A 12 28.06 20.86 -7.11
C ALA A 12 27.21 19.94 -7.99
N VAL A 13 26.14 19.36 -7.45
CA VAL A 13 25.16 18.54 -8.17
C VAL A 13 24.47 19.32 -9.28
N ARG A 14 23.98 20.54 -9.01
CA ARG A 14 23.42 21.43 -10.06
C ARG A 14 24.43 21.74 -11.15
N ARG A 15 25.70 21.93 -10.81
CA ARG A 15 26.77 22.20 -11.77
C ARG A 15 27.10 20.99 -12.65
N ILE A 16 27.03 19.78 -12.09
CA ILE A 16 27.17 18.52 -12.84
C ILE A 16 25.96 18.31 -13.75
N ALA A 17 24.74 18.51 -13.24
CA ALA A 17 23.51 18.33 -14.02
C ALA A 17 23.31 19.37 -15.13
N SER A 18 23.83 20.58 -14.97
CA SER A 18 23.73 21.68 -15.97
C SER A 18 24.87 21.69 -17.00
N SER A 19 25.92 20.87 -16.82
CA SER A 19 26.97 20.80 -17.81
C SER A 19 26.50 20.03 -19.05
N THR A 20 26.66 20.65 -20.22
CA THR A 20 26.22 20.15 -21.55
C THR A 20 26.90 18.84 -21.98
N LEU A 21 27.74 18.27 -21.14
CA LEU A 21 28.51 17.04 -21.37
C LEU A 21 27.77 15.75 -21.05
N ILE A 22 26.53 15.82 -20.51
CA ILE A 22 25.80 14.63 -20.05
C ILE A 22 24.78 14.20 -21.10
N ARG A 23 25.23 13.57 -22.19
CA ARG A 23 24.38 12.83 -23.11
C ARG A 23 24.62 11.32 -22.92
N GLY A 24 23.55 10.56 -22.64
CA GLY A 24 23.59 9.10 -22.67
C GLY A 24 24.17 8.44 -21.40
N ARG A 25 25.23 7.62 -21.55
CA ARG A 25 25.83 6.77 -20.52
C ARG A 25 26.25 7.51 -19.25
N LEU A 26 26.73 8.75 -19.39
CA LEU A 26 27.13 9.63 -18.29
C LEU A 26 25.96 10.05 -17.38
N ARG A 27 24.70 9.95 -17.83
CA ARG A 27 23.54 10.25 -16.98
C ARG A 27 23.31 9.20 -15.91
N ALA A 28 23.49 7.91 -16.23
CA ALA A 28 23.33 6.83 -15.26
C ALA A 28 24.40 6.90 -14.18
N GLU A 29 25.67 7.07 -14.58
CA GLU A 29 26.79 7.23 -13.64
C GLU A 29 26.66 8.47 -12.76
N ALA A 30 26.13 9.58 -13.29
CA ALA A 30 25.89 10.80 -12.51
C ALA A 30 24.73 10.62 -11.52
N VAL A 31 23.71 9.87 -11.86
CA VAL A 31 22.60 9.52 -10.96
C VAL A 31 23.10 8.60 -9.84
N ASP A 32 23.90 7.59 -10.16
CA ASP A 32 24.50 6.68 -9.17
C ASP A 32 25.45 7.41 -8.22
N LEU A 33 26.26 8.32 -8.74
CA LEU A 33 27.16 9.15 -7.93
C LEU A 33 26.37 10.07 -7.00
N LEU A 34 25.25 10.60 -7.50
CA LEU A 34 24.33 11.44 -6.74
C LEU A 34 23.63 10.66 -5.64
N LEU A 35 23.10 9.48 -5.95
CA LEU A 35 22.45 8.60 -4.97
C LEU A 35 23.43 8.16 -3.88
N ASN A 36 24.66 7.81 -4.26
CA ASN A 36 25.70 7.46 -3.30
C ASN A 36 26.10 8.64 -2.42
N ALA A 37 26.19 9.85 -2.98
CA ALA A 37 26.45 11.07 -2.20
C ALA A 37 25.29 11.40 -1.24
N ILE A 38 24.04 11.22 -1.65
CA ILE A 38 22.85 11.38 -0.81
C ILE A 38 22.89 10.36 0.34
N CYS A 39 23.16 9.09 0.06
CA CYS A 39 23.25 8.04 1.08
C CYS A 39 24.40 8.31 2.08
N ALA A 40 25.51 8.86 1.64
CA ALA A 40 26.65 9.21 2.49
C ALA A 40 26.38 10.43 3.38
N ILE A 41 25.52 11.36 2.96
CA ILE A 41 25.20 12.60 3.70
C ILE A 41 24.00 12.43 4.61
N ALA A 42 23.10 11.52 4.29
CA ALA A 42 21.86 11.32 5.03
C ALA A 42 22.08 10.49 6.30
N THR A 43 22.09 11.16 7.43
CA THR A 43 22.25 10.54 8.76
C THR A 43 20.99 9.86 9.26
N THR A 44 19.85 10.11 8.62
CA THR A 44 18.57 9.48 8.94
C THR A 44 17.74 9.19 7.68
N PRO A 45 16.89 8.12 7.66
CA PRO A 45 16.01 7.81 6.53
C PRO A 45 15.12 8.99 6.11
N LYS A 46 14.59 9.76 7.07
CA LYS A 46 13.76 10.95 6.77
C LYS A 46 14.54 12.06 6.04
N LEU A 47 15.81 12.25 6.39
CA LEU A 47 16.64 13.22 5.70
C LEU A 47 17.00 12.73 4.30
N ALA A 48 17.31 11.44 4.14
CA ALA A 48 17.54 10.81 2.85
C ALA A 48 16.35 10.98 1.90
N ALA A 49 15.15 10.68 2.37
CA ALA A 49 13.91 10.81 1.60
C ALA A 49 13.67 12.27 1.16
N ARG A 50 13.85 13.26 2.05
CA ARG A 50 13.70 14.68 1.71
C ARG A 50 14.72 15.18 0.68
N VAL A 51 15.97 14.72 0.80
CA VAL A 51 17.02 15.10 -0.16
C VAL A 51 16.73 14.45 -1.52
N LEU A 52 16.34 13.18 -1.53
CA LEU A 52 15.96 12.47 -2.75
C LEU A 52 14.76 13.13 -3.44
N ASP A 53 13.71 13.45 -2.70
CA ASP A 53 12.52 14.15 -3.21
C ASP A 53 12.90 15.49 -3.87
N ARG A 54 13.78 16.27 -3.22
CA ARG A 54 14.26 17.52 -3.79
C ARG A 54 15.09 17.34 -5.07
N VAL A 55 15.94 16.33 -5.10
CA VAL A 55 16.72 15.98 -6.30
C VAL A 55 15.80 15.57 -7.44
N LEU A 56 14.84 14.72 -7.16
CA LEU A 56 13.86 14.28 -8.15
C LEU A 56 13.08 15.48 -8.74
N ARG A 57 12.60 16.38 -7.89
CA ARG A 57 11.85 17.58 -8.33
C ARG A 57 12.70 18.59 -9.08
N ASP A 58 13.88 18.92 -8.55
CA ASP A 58 14.68 20.05 -9.08
C ASP A 58 15.58 19.63 -10.25
N ILE A 59 15.96 18.36 -10.34
CA ILE A 59 16.92 17.86 -11.31
C ILE A 59 16.32 16.90 -12.31
N VAL A 60 15.51 15.93 -11.86
CA VAL A 60 14.97 14.89 -12.74
C VAL A 60 13.73 15.39 -13.47
N ARG A 61 12.74 15.89 -12.73
CA ARG A 61 11.45 16.33 -13.29
C ARG A 61 11.54 17.31 -14.46
N PRO A 62 12.43 18.32 -14.46
CA PRO A 62 12.52 19.27 -15.58
C PRO A 62 12.89 18.64 -16.93
N HIS A 63 13.36 17.40 -16.94
CA HIS A 63 13.78 16.67 -18.15
C HIS A 63 12.75 15.60 -18.57
N HIS A 64 11.61 15.52 -17.90
CA HIS A 64 10.57 14.53 -18.15
C HIS A 64 9.19 15.18 -18.25
N HIS A 65 8.33 14.63 -19.11
CA HIS A 65 6.96 15.11 -19.29
C HIS A 65 6.08 14.81 -18.08
N ALA A 66 6.31 13.67 -17.43
CA ALA A 66 5.60 13.25 -16.23
C ALA A 66 6.55 12.56 -15.25
N MET A 67 6.31 12.74 -13.95
CA MET A 67 7.01 12.05 -12.89
C MET A 67 6.03 11.69 -11.78
N PHE A 68 6.07 10.45 -11.36
CA PHE A 68 5.46 9.98 -10.12
C PHE A 68 6.56 9.52 -9.18
N TRP A 69 6.48 9.94 -7.94
CA TRP A 69 7.33 9.48 -6.86
C TRP A 69 6.49 9.26 -5.60
N GLY A 70 6.27 8.01 -5.23
CA GLY A 70 5.48 7.63 -4.05
C GLY A 70 5.70 6.17 -3.69
N ASP A 71 5.62 5.83 -2.42
CA ASP A 71 5.71 4.44 -1.93
C ASP A 71 6.95 3.69 -2.45
N ARG A 72 8.10 4.38 -2.52
CA ARG A 72 9.35 3.86 -3.11
C ARG A 72 9.26 3.45 -4.57
N LEU A 73 8.21 3.85 -5.28
CA LEU A 73 8.01 3.69 -6.71
C LEU A 73 8.30 5.01 -7.42
N LEU A 74 9.22 4.99 -8.37
CA LEU A 74 9.50 6.10 -9.28
C LEU A 74 9.10 5.70 -10.69
N THR A 75 8.25 6.51 -11.34
CA THR A 75 8.00 6.38 -12.78
C THR A 75 8.30 7.70 -13.48
N LEU A 76 8.87 7.61 -14.68
CA LEU A 76 9.18 8.75 -15.54
C LEU A 76 8.46 8.56 -16.87
N ASP A 77 7.82 9.64 -17.36
CA ASP A 77 7.12 9.67 -18.64
C ASP A 77 6.03 8.58 -18.79
N LYS A 78 5.44 8.19 -17.65
CA LYS A 78 4.29 7.28 -17.60
C LYS A 78 3.04 8.05 -17.22
N ALA A 79 1.92 7.68 -17.88
CA ALA A 79 0.62 8.21 -17.51
C ALA A 79 0.25 7.76 -16.07
N ALA A 80 -0.29 8.68 -15.32
CA ALA A 80 -0.85 8.44 -13.98
C ALA A 80 -2.12 9.30 -13.83
N GLU A 81 -2.94 9.29 -14.88
CA GLU A 81 -4.13 10.14 -15.03
C GLU A 81 -5.19 9.90 -13.96
N PHE A 82 -5.21 8.72 -13.33
CA PHE A 82 -6.09 8.43 -12.19
C PHE A 82 -5.95 9.45 -11.06
N ARG A 83 -4.79 10.10 -10.94
CA ARG A 83 -4.54 11.14 -9.94
C ARG A 83 -5.29 12.43 -10.22
N GLU A 84 -5.73 12.65 -11.46
CA GLU A 84 -6.48 13.82 -11.91
C GLU A 84 -8.00 13.62 -11.74
N ASP A 85 -8.44 12.40 -11.47
CA ASP A 85 -9.85 12.09 -11.20
C ASP A 85 -10.33 12.85 -9.95
N PRO A 86 -11.37 13.72 -10.08
CA PRO A 86 -11.86 14.52 -8.96
C PRO A 86 -12.33 13.68 -7.76
N ALA A 87 -12.93 12.51 -8.01
CA ALA A 87 -13.37 11.61 -6.93
C ALA A 87 -12.16 11.01 -6.20
N PHE A 88 -11.13 10.61 -6.95
CA PHE A 88 -9.87 10.13 -6.37
C PHE A 88 -9.20 11.22 -5.51
N GLN A 89 -9.09 12.44 -6.03
CA GLN A 89 -8.49 13.57 -5.31
C GLN A 89 -9.27 13.94 -4.03
N SER A 90 -10.60 13.93 -4.11
CA SER A 90 -11.45 14.18 -2.95
C SER A 90 -11.29 13.10 -1.89
N ALA A 91 -11.30 11.82 -2.29
CA ALA A 91 -11.09 10.69 -1.39
C ALA A 91 -9.72 10.74 -0.71
N LEU A 92 -8.66 11.04 -1.48
CA LEU A 92 -7.28 11.10 -1.02
C LEU A 92 -7.07 12.14 0.09
N LYS A 93 -7.69 13.32 -0.03
CA LYS A 93 -7.60 14.36 1.01
C LYS A 93 -8.08 13.89 2.38
N HIS A 94 -9.09 13.03 2.41
CA HIS A 94 -9.63 12.48 3.67
C HIS A 94 -8.82 11.27 4.15
N ALA A 95 -8.27 10.46 3.26
CA ALA A 95 -7.35 9.39 3.61
C ALA A 95 -6.09 9.98 4.27
N ASP A 96 -5.43 10.90 3.60
CA ASP A 96 -4.23 11.58 4.10
C ASP A 96 -4.41 12.25 5.46
N SER A 97 -5.59 12.83 5.72
CA SER A 97 -5.90 13.46 7.00
C SER A 97 -6.06 12.47 8.15
N SER A 98 -6.41 11.22 7.85
CA SER A 98 -6.67 10.19 8.86
C SER A 98 -5.43 9.37 9.24
N THR A 99 -4.56 9.10 8.29
CA THR A 99 -3.35 8.28 8.51
C THR A 99 -2.13 9.07 8.89
N GLY A 100 -2.16 10.40 8.72
CA GLY A 100 -0.96 11.20 8.74
C GLY A 100 -0.04 10.74 7.60
N ALA A 101 -0.38 11.11 6.36
CA ALA A 101 0.33 10.75 5.10
C ALA A 101 1.86 10.95 5.13
N ASN A 102 2.36 11.63 6.13
CA ASN A 102 3.79 11.76 6.44
C ASN A 102 4.50 10.43 6.73
N GLN A 103 3.78 9.33 6.96
CA GLN A 103 4.44 8.05 7.20
C GLN A 103 5.05 7.44 5.92
N TYR A 104 4.56 7.81 4.74
CA TYR A 104 5.02 7.25 3.46
C TYR A 104 6.15 8.06 2.80
N GLU A 105 6.72 9.01 3.49
CA GLU A 105 7.95 9.74 3.12
C GLU A 105 8.00 10.31 1.69
N SER A 106 6.86 10.38 1.00
CA SER A 106 6.77 10.87 -0.37
C SER A 106 5.50 11.68 -0.61
N PRO A 107 5.52 12.66 -1.55
CA PRO A 107 4.38 13.54 -1.82
C PRO A 107 3.15 12.81 -2.35
N GLU A 108 3.36 11.71 -3.02
CA GLU A 108 2.31 10.96 -3.71
C GLU A 108 1.77 9.78 -2.85
N GLY A 109 2.37 9.56 -1.66
CA GLY A 109 1.95 8.48 -0.76
C GLY A 109 1.84 7.13 -1.46
N ILE A 110 0.82 6.38 -1.12
CA ILE A 110 0.52 5.05 -1.69
C ILE A 110 -0.53 5.10 -2.81
N SER A 111 -0.61 6.20 -3.54
CA SER A 111 -1.65 6.43 -4.56
C SER A 111 -1.78 5.32 -5.59
N TRP A 112 -0.68 4.69 -6.01
CA TRP A 112 -0.73 3.55 -6.93
C TRP A 112 -1.34 2.29 -6.30
N ARG A 113 -1.18 2.05 -4.99
CA ARG A 113 -1.90 0.94 -4.31
C ARG A 113 -3.40 1.21 -4.31
N TYR A 114 -3.82 2.42 -3.98
CA TYR A 114 -5.23 2.81 -4.07
C TYR A 114 -5.80 2.61 -5.47
N HIS A 115 -5.04 3.01 -6.50
CA HIS A 115 -5.46 2.82 -7.89
C HIS A 115 -5.66 1.34 -8.24
N THR A 116 -4.75 0.47 -7.80
CA THR A 116 -4.88 -0.99 -7.98
C THR A 116 -6.16 -1.52 -7.33
N LEU A 117 -6.44 -1.13 -6.09
CA LEU A 117 -7.63 -1.56 -5.36
C LEU A 117 -8.92 -1.04 -6.00
N ILE A 118 -8.95 0.23 -6.43
CA ILE A 118 -10.09 0.82 -7.13
C ILE A 118 -10.35 0.11 -8.45
N TRP A 119 -9.30 -0.20 -9.21
CA TRP A 119 -9.41 -0.97 -10.44
C TRP A 119 -10.00 -2.35 -10.18
N ALA A 120 -9.49 -3.07 -9.19
CA ALA A 120 -9.99 -4.40 -8.81
C ALA A 120 -11.44 -4.34 -8.34
N ALA A 121 -11.80 -3.36 -7.52
CA ALA A 121 -13.16 -3.13 -7.06
C ALA A 121 -14.13 -2.89 -8.23
N ARG A 122 -13.77 -1.99 -9.17
CA ARG A 122 -14.57 -1.72 -10.38
C ARG A 122 -14.74 -2.97 -11.25
N THR A 123 -13.67 -3.74 -11.41
CA THR A 123 -13.69 -4.99 -12.19
C THR A 123 -14.63 -6.03 -11.57
N CYS A 124 -14.71 -6.09 -10.24
CA CYS A 124 -15.53 -7.05 -9.52
C CYS A 124 -16.99 -6.63 -9.30
N LEU A 125 -17.39 -5.41 -9.67
CA LEU A 125 -18.76 -4.91 -9.41
C LEU A 125 -19.86 -5.80 -10.00
N HIS A 126 -19.64 -6.34 -11.19
CA HIS A 126 -20.63 -7.15 -11.91
C HIS A 126 -20.63 -8.63 -11.49
N LEU A 127 -19.63 -9.07 -10.73
CA LEU A 127 -19.56 -10.46 -10.27
C LEU A 127 -20.52 -10.69 -9.11
N PRO A 128 -21.08 -11.90 -8.95
CA PRO A 128 -21.85 -12.22 -7.77
C PRO A 128 -20.94 -12.25 -6.52
N GLY A 129 -21.49 -11.88 -5.36
CA GLY A 129 -20.74 -11.89 -4.10
C GLY A 129 -20.33 -10.51 -3.64
N ASP A 130 -19.80 -10.48 -2.44
CA ASP A 130 -19.48 -9.28 -1.69
C ASP A 130 -17.97 -9.00 -1.67
N PHE A 131 -17.58 -7.92 -1.02
CA PHE A 131 -16.20 -7.50 -0.86
C PHE A 131 -15.72 -7.78 0.56
N VAL A 132 -14.46 -8.15 0.69
CA VAL A 132 -13.83 -8.47 1.98
C VAL A 132 -12.47 -7.79 2.08
N GLU A 133 -12.20 -7.20 3.25
CA GLU A 133 -10.88 -6.72 3.64
C GLU A 133 -10.51 -7.31 5.02
N CYS A 134 -9.35 -7.95 5.10
CA CYS A 134 -8.76 -8.44 6.34
C CYS A 134 -7.49 -7.65 6.63
N GLY A 135 -7.48 -6.97 7.78
CA GLY A 135 -6.50 -5.93 8.08
C GLY A 135 -6.98 -4.57 7.57
N VAL A 136 -7.59 -3.79 8.44
CA VAL A 136 -8.30 -2.55 8.06
C VAL A 136 -7.56 -1.32 8.55
N PHE A 137 -6.89 -1.44 9.69
CA PHE A 137 -6.24 -0.33 10.38
C PHE A 137 -7.19 0.88 10.49
N ARG A 138 -6.89 2.01 9.82
CA ARG A 138 -7.71 3.22 9.83
C ARG A 138 -8.76 3.26 8.72
N GLY A 139 -8.83 2.23 7.88
CA GLY A 139 -9.84 2.05 6.84
C GLY A 139 -9.60 2.86 5.57
N ASP A 140 -8.37 3.28 5.30
CA ASP A 140 -8.09 4.13 4.13
C ASP A 140 -8.27 3.39 2.80
N MET A 141 -7.94 2.10 2.73
CA MET A 141 -8.11 1.29 1.51
C MET A 141 -9.59 1.18 1.14
N THR A 142 -10.42 0.74 2.09
CA THR A 142 -11.89 0.71 1.90
C THR A 142 -12.47 2.11 1.67
N TRP A 143 -11.95 3.15 2.34
CA TRP A 143 -12.40 4.51 2.12
C TRP A 143 -12.21 4.93 0.66
N MET A 144 -11.00 4.77 0.12
CA MET A 144 -10.69 5.12 -1.26
C MET A 144 -11.60 4.39 -2.26
N MET A 145 -11.81 3.09 -2.08
CA MET A 145 -12.73 2.31 -2.91
C MET A 145 -14.17 2.82 -2.78
N SER A 146 -14.66 3.05 -1.57
CA SER A 146 -16.05 3.47 -1.29
C SER A 146 -16.40 4.89 -1.73
N GLN A 147 -15.40 5.74 -1.99
CA GLN A 147 -15.59 7.10 -2.51
C GLN A 147 -15.49 7.17 -4.04
N THR A 148 -14.88 6.17 -4.67
CA THR A 148 -14.60 6.17 -6.11
C THR A 148 -15.40 5.12 -6.88
N VAL A 149 -16.03 4.19 -6.16
CA VAL A 149 -16.83 3.08 -6.73
C VAL A 149 -18.18 3.04 -6.06
N ASP A 150 -19.25 3.01 -6.85
CA ASP A 150 -20.62 2.96 -6.35
C ASP A 150 -21.01 1.54 -5.94
N LEU A 151 -20.53 1.12 -4.77
CA LEU A 151 -20.78 -0.20 -4.20
C LEU A 151 -22.25 -0.37 -3.79
N GLU A 152 -22.88 0.70 -3.33
CA GLU A 152 -24.29 0.66 -2.88
C GLU A 152 -25.23 0.41 -4.06
N ALA A 153 -25.10 1.17 -5.14
CA ALA A 153 -25.90 0.95 -6.34
C ALA A 153 -25.64 -0.44 -6.98
N ALA A 154 -24.45 -0.98 -6.84
CA ALA A 154 -24.12 -2.35 -7.25
C ALA A 154 -24.66 -3.43 -6.32
N GLY A 155 -25.32 -3.06 -5.21
CA GLY A 155 -25.82 -3.98 -4.20
C GLY A 155 -24.74 -4.78 -3.47
N LYS A 156 -23.51 -4.25 -3.39
CA LYS A 156 -22.38 -4.90 -2.74
C LYS A 156 -22.34 -4.57 -1.26
N ARG A 157 -22.03 -5.57 -0.44
CA ARG A 157 -21.60 -5.37 0.94
C ARG A 157 -20.09 -5.41 1.01
N PHE A 158 -19.51 -4.69 1.98
CA PHE A 158 -18.08 -4.69 2.22
C PHE A 158 -17.82 -5.10 3.67
N TYR A 159 -17.25 -6.26 3.87
CA TYR A 159 -16.92 -6.83 5.17
C TYR A 159 -15.50 -6.50 5.56
N LEU A 160 -15.31 -5.81 6.66
CA LEU A 160 -14.05 -5.36 7.21
C LEU A 160 -13.74 -6.11 8.49
N TYR A 161 -12.56 -6.75 8.55
CA TYR A 161 -12.12 -7.49 9.73
C TYR A 161 -10.77 -6.98 10.21
N ASP A 162 -10.71 -6.61 11.48
CA ASP A 162 -9.47 -6.20 12.15
C ASP A 162 -9.56 -6.51 13.64
N THR A 163 -8.43 -6.78 14.26
CA THR A 163 -8.35 -6.88 15.73
C THR A 163 -8.60 -5.54 16.40
N PHE A 164 -8.27 -4.43 15.72
CA PHE A 164 -8.16 -3.07 16.25
C PHE A 164 -7.30 -3.00 17.53
N ALA A 165 -6.41 -3.98 17.67
CA ALA A 165 -5.50 -4.12 18.80
C ALA A 165 -4.07 -4.43 18.38
N GLY A 166 -3.80 -4.46 17.07
CA GLY A 166 -2.54 -4.86 16.47
C GLY A 166 -2.48 -6.36 16.18
N LEU A 167 -1.27 -6.89 16.12
CA LEU A 167 -1.03 -8.28 15.76
C LEU A 167 -1.40 -9.23 16.92
N ASP A 168 -2.18 -10.27 16.62
CA ASP A 168 -2.56 -11.27 17.61
C ASP A 168 -1.45 -12.32 17.82
N PRO A 169 -1.03 -12.61 19.06
CA PRO A 169 0.06 -13.57 19.34
C PRO A 169 -0.23 -15.01 18.88
N LYS A 170 -1.49 -15.38 18.68
CA LYS A 170 -1.87 -16.71 18.17
C LYS A 170 -1.39 -16.91 16.73
N TYR A 171 -1.44 -15.83 15.94
CA TYR A 171 -1.13 -15.87 14.50
C TYR A 171 0.10 -15.07 14.11
N SER A 172 0.70 -14.32 15.01
CA SER A 172 1.85 -13.46 14.72
C SER A 172 2.87 -13.53 15.84
N SER A 173 4.15 -13.42 15.49
CA SER A 173 5.25 -13.36 16.43
C SER A 173 6.28 -12.33 15.97
N GLU A 174 7.16 -11.90 16.87
CA GLU A 174 8.27 -11.00 16.53
C GLU A 174 9.21 -11.61 15.47
N ASP A 175 9.32 -12.94 15.45
CA ASP A 175 10.13 -13.66 14.46
C ASP A 175 9.63 -13.48 13.03
N ASP A 176 8.33 -13.23 12.82
CA ASP A 176 7.75 -12.97 11.51
C ASP A 176 8.32 -11.67 10.90
N PHE A 177 8.85 -10.78 11.75
CA PHE A 177 9.44 -9.49 11.41
C PHE A 177 10.95 -9.44 11.61
N SER A 178 11.64 -10.60 11.59
CA SER A 178 13.08 -10.66 11.79
C SER A 178 13.88 -9.73 10.87
N ASP A 179 13.38 -9.52 9.64
CA ASP A 179 13.98 -8.62 8.65
C ASP A 179 13.59 -7.16 8.86
N SER A 180 12.60 -6.87 9.70
CA SER A 180 12.15 -5.51 10.02
C SER A 180 11.58 -5.37 11.45
N PRO A 181 12.39 -5.54 12.51
CA PRO A 181 11.90 -5.46 13.90
C PRO A 181 11.32 -4.09 14.27
N SER A 182 11.75 -3.03 13.56
CA SER A 182 11.21 -1.69 13.75
C SER A 182 9.77 -1.56 13.28
N PHE A 183 9.36 -2.34 12.27
CA PHE A 183 8.00 -2.35 11.77
C PHE A 183 7.03 -3.01 12.75
N PHE A 184 7.43 -4.11 13.39
CA PHE A 184 6.65 -4.73 14.46
C PHE A 184 6.33 -3.73 15.59
N ARG A 185 7.36 -3.02 16.08
CA ARG A 185 7.17 -1.99 17.11
C ARG A 185 6.35 -0.79 16.63
N PHE A 186 6.42 -0.47 15.34
CA PHE A 186 5.60 0.58 14.73
C PHE A 186 4.12 0.20 14.77
N ILE A 187 3.74 -1.01 14.32
CA ILE A 187 2.36 -1.49 14.37
C ILE A 187 1.81 -1.43 15.80
N ASP A 188 2.53 -2.03 16.75
CA ASP A 188 2.11 -2.06 18.16
C ASP A 188 1.86 -0.66 18.72
N ARG A 189 2.74 0.28 18.43
CA ARG A 189 2.58 1.68 18.86
C ARG A 189 1.38 2.34 18.21
N GLU A 190 1.18 2.19 16.89
CA GLU A 190 0.11 2.86 16.16
C GLU A 190 -1.26 2.37 16.62
N TYR A 191 -1.44 1.06 16.81
CA TYR A 191 -2.69 0.52 17.34
C TYR A 191 -2.99 0.95 18.78
N LYS A 192 -1.97 1.23 19.59
CA LYS A 192 -2.13 1.75 20.97
C LYS A 192 -2.30 3.27 21.05
N SER A 193 -2.03 4.00 19.98
CA SER A 193 -1.99 5.47 20.01
C SER A 193 -3.36 6.14 20.02
N SER A 194 -4.41 5.45 19.58
CA SER A 194 -5.77 6.00 19.46
C SER A 194 -6.80 4.88 19.39
N ASP A 195 -8.07 5.23 19.62
CA ASP A 195 -9.20 4.31 19.42
C ASP A 195 -9.50 4.18 17.91
N ILE A 196 -8.76 3.28 17.27
CA ILE A 196 -8.85 3.03 15.82
C ILE A 196 -10.21 2.41 15.48
N GLU A 197 -10.74 1.51 16.31
CA GLU A 197 -12.05 0.92 16.07
C GLU A 197 -13.14 1.98 16.00
N ALA A 198 -13.21 2.86 16.99
CA ALA A 198 -14.21 3.94 17.00
C ALA A 198 -14.00 4.90 15.81
N HIS A 199 -12.76 5.15 15.41
CA HIS A 199 -12.47 5.94 14.21
C HIS A 199 -13.06 5.30 12.95
N VAL A 200 -12.80 4.01 12.71
CA VAL A 200 -13.30 3.27 11.53
C VAL A 200 -14.83 3.20 11.53
N ARG A 201 -15.44 2.89 12.68
CA ARG A 201 -16.92 2.87 12.78
C ARG A 201 -17.56 4.22 12.48
N ARG A 202 -16.99 5.32 12.97
CA ARG A 202 -17.46 6.68 12.63
C ARG A 202 -17.28 7.00 11.16
N ARG A 203 -16.13 6.62 10.58
CA ARG A 203 -15.81 6.89 9.18
C ARG A 203 -16.81 6.27 8.20
N PHE A 204 -17.32 5.10 8.53
CA PHE A 204 -18.27 4.36 7.70
C PHE A 204 -19.72 4.41 8.23
N SER A 205 -20.03 5.26 9.22
CA SER A 205 -21.37 5.31 9.83
C SER A 205 -22.51 5.64 8.86
N GLU A 206 -22.21 6.38 7.79
CA GLU A 206 -23.17 6.72 6.73
C GLU A 206 -23.17 5.75 5.54
N LYS A 207 -22.45 4.63 5.66
CA LYS A 207 -22.34 3.62 4.62
C LYS A 207 -22.90 2.28 5.11
N PRO A 208 -24.22 2.06 5.01
CA PRO A 208 -24.87 0.87 5.59
C PRO A 208 -24.43 -0.45 4.98
N TYR A 209 -23.79 -0.41 3.82
CA TYR A 209 -23.23 -1.57 3.17
C TYR A 209 -21.83 -1.97 3.69
N VAL A 210 -21.18 -1.13 4.53
CA VAL A 210 -19.90 -1.45 5.16
C VAL A 210 -20.10 -2.05 6.53
N HIS A 211 -19.63 -3.27 6.72
CA HIS A 211 -19.78 -4.05 7.95
C HIS A 211 -18.44 -4.15 8.67
N VAL A 212 -18.25 -3.39 9.75
CA VAL A 212 -17.00 -3.40 10.55
C VAL A 212 -17.12 -4.43 11.66
N THR A 213 -16.28 -5.46 11.60
CA THR A 213 -16.23 -6.56 12.57
C THR A 213 -14.87 -6.58 13.27
N LYS A 214 -14.89 -6.38 14.59
CA LYS A 214 -13.70 -6.56 15.43
C LYS A 214 -13.50 -8.04 15.74
N GLY A 215 -12.31 -8.55 15.47
CA GLY A 215 -11.96 -9.91 15.83
C GLY A 215 -10.66 -10.37 15.20
N VAL A 216 -10.18 -11.50 15.69
CA VAL A 216 -8.98 -12.15 15.17
C VAL A 216 -9.33 -12.96 13.93
N VAL A 217 -8.69 -12.66 12.80
CA VAL A 217 -8.80 -13.46 11.58
C VAL A 217 -7.82 -14.65 11.69
N PRO A 218 -8.27 -15.90 11.40
CA PRO A 218 -9.55 -16.30 10.79
C PRO A 218 -10.69 -16.56 11.79
N ASP A 219 -10.47 -16.51 13.10
CA ASP A 219 -11.45 -16.96 14.10
C ASP A 219 -12.82 -16.27 13.89
N VAL A 220 -12.83 -14.96 13.69
CA VAL A 220 -14.06 -14.16 13.49
C VAL A 220 -14.80 -14.49 12.19
N LEU A 221 -14.13 -15.07 11.19
CA LEU A 221 -14.74 -15.40 9.90
C LEU A 221 -15.77 -16.54 10.01
N HIS A 222 -15.68 -17.36 11.05
CA HIS A 222 -16.66 -18.43 11.31
C HIS A 222 -18.03 -17.88 11.70
N ASP A 223 -18.07 -16.72 12.37
CA ASP A 223 -19.30 -16.13 12.87
C ASP A 223 -19.93 -15.19 11.83
N VAL A 224 -19.09 -14.41 11.15
CA VAL A 224 -19.54 -13.39 10.19
C VAL A 224 -18.65 -13.44 8.94
N SER A 225 -19.19 -13.96 7.84
CA SER A 225 -18.48 -14.00 6.56
C SER A 225 -19.46 -14.14 5.40
N PRO A 226 -19.26 -13.46 4.26
CA PRO A 226 -20.10 -13.63 3.09
C PRO A 226 -19.96 -15.04 2.50
N GLU A 227 -21.04 -15.58 1.95
CA GLU A 227 -21.03 -16.88 1.28
C GLU A 227 -20.26 -16.84 -0.05
N ARG A 228 -20.33 -15.71 -0.74
CA ARG A 228 -19.64 -15.47 -2.02
C ARG A 228 -18.85 -14.17 -1.95
N ILE A 229 -17.63 -14.22 -2.48
CA ILE A 229 -16.69 -13.10 -2.49
C ILE A 229 -16.32 -12.79 -3.93
N ALA A 230 -16.54 -11.54 -4.33
CA ALA A 230 -16.12 -11.02 -5.62
C ALA A 230 -14.72 -10.38 -5.52
N PHE A 231 -14.41 -9.74 -4.38
CA PHE A 231 -13.15 -9.07 -4.14
C PHE A 231 -12.64 -9.36 -2.73
N LEU A 232 -11.38 -9.76 -2.62
CA LEU A 232 -10.68 -10.00 -1.35
C LEU A 232 -9.39 -9.18 -1.29
N HIS A 233 -9.25 -8.37 -0.25
CA HIS A 233 -8.04 -7.66 0.10
C HIS A 233 -7.46 -8.22 1.41
N LEU A 234 -6.19 -8.62 1.38
CA LEU A 234 -5.45 -9.12 2.54
C LEU A 234 -4.29 -8.17 2.86
N ASP A 235 -4.35 -7.54 4.03
CA ASP A 235 -3.37 -6.56 4.53
C ASP A 235 -3.16 -6.76 6.04
N MET A 236 -2.76 -7.97 6.42
CA MET A 236 -2.66 -8.34 7.84
C MET A 236 -1.24 -8.34 8.38
N ASN A 237 -0.25 -8.16 7.53
CA ASN A 237 1.17 -8.16 7.91
C ASN A 237 1.60 -9.40 8.74
N SER A 238 0.92 -10.53 8.57
CA SER A 238 1.16 -11.76 9.31
C SER A 238 1.06 -13.00 8.40
N PRO A 239 2.16 -13.74 8.19
CA PRO A 239 2.17 -14.92 7.32
C PRO A 239 1.13 -15.96 7.70
N ARG A 240 0.98 -16.24 8.99
CA ARG A 240 0.06 -17.28 9.49
C ARG A 240 -1.40 -16.82 9.44
N ALA A 241 -1.67 -15.55 9.78
CA ALA A 241 -3.02 -15.02 9.73
C ALA A 241 -3.52 -14.92 8.28
N GLU A 242 -2.70 -14.44 7.35
CA GLU A 242 -3.07 -14.39 5.92
C GLU A 242 -3.27 -15.80 5.33
N GLN A 243 -2.38 -16.74 5.63
CA GLN A 243 -2.54 -18.10 5.19
C GLN A 243 -3.89 -18.67 5.67
N ALA A 244 -4.19 -18.54 6.96
CA ALA A 244 -5.41 -19.07 7.54
C ALA A 244 -6.68 -18.37 7.00
N ALA A 245 -6.62 -17.04 6.79
CA ALA A 245 -7.69 -16.29 6.12
C ALA A 245 -7.92 -16.79 4.69
N LEU A 246 -6.87 -16.97 3.93
CA LEU A 246 -6.93 -17.44 2.55
C LEU A 246 -7.47 -18.88 2.48
N GLU A 247 -7.04 -19.76 3.37
CA GLU A 247 -7.56 -21.14 3.46
C GLU A 247 -9.08 -21.15 3.71
N PHE A 248 -9.57 -20.29 4.57
CA PHE A 248 -11.00 -20.19 4.88
C PHE A 248 -11.80 -19.51 3.74
N LEU A 249 -11.31 -18.40 3.18
CA LEU A 249 -12.07 -17.58 2.24
C LEU A 249 -11.97 -18.03 0.79
N PHE A 250 -10.90 -18.74 0.41
CA PHE A 250 -10.62 -19.03 -1.01
C PHE A 250 -11.77 -19.75 -1.71
N SER A 251 -12.39 -20.76 -1.08
CA SER A 251 -13.51 -21.50 -1.67
C SER A 251 -14.74 -20.65 -1.94
N ARG A 252 -14.89 -19.53 -1.22
CA ARG A 252 -16.00 -18.57 -1.34
C ARG A 252 -15.80 -17.55 -2.43
N ILE A 253 -14.55 -17.36 -2.90
CA ILE A 253 -14.26 -16.43 -4.00
C ILE A 253 -14.85 -17.02 -5.27
N VAL A 254 -15.62 -16.22 -5.99
CA VAL A 254 -16.26 -16.63 -7.23
C VAL A 254 -15.26 -16.65 -8.39
N PRO A 255 -15.51 -17.43 -9.48
CA PRO A 255 -14.71 -17.33 -10.69
C PRO A 255 -14.69 -15.88 -11.23
N GLY A 256 -13.52 -15.40 -11.61
CA GLY A 256 -13.28 -13.99 -11.99
C GLY A 256 -13.04 -13.04 -10.81
N GLY A 257 -13.29 -13.51 -9.57
CA GLY A 257 -13.01 -12.71 -8.36
C GLY A 257 -11.53 -12.41 -8.21
N ILE A 258 -11.23 -11.23 -7.66
CA ILE A 258 -9.85 -10.73 -7.53
C ILE A 258 -9.41 -10.79 -6.06
N ILE A 259 -8.19 -11.27 -5.85
CA ILE A 259 -7.49 -11.24 -4.58
C ILE A 259 -6.32 -10.24 -4.71
N ILE A 260 -6.21 -9.31 -3.77
CA ILE A 260 -5.05 -8.43 -3.62
C ILE A 260 -4.37 -8.74 -2.28
N PHE A 261 -3.06 -8.99 -2.32
CA PHE A 261 -2.17 -9.13 -1.17
C PHE A 261 -1.35 -7.84 -1.08
N ASP A 262 -1.53 -7.04 -0.03
CA ASP A 262 -0.99 -5.66 -0.02
C ASP A 262 0.53 -5.62 0.10
N ASP A 263 1.12 -6.49 0.92
CA ASP A 263 2.56 -6.47 1.20
C ASP A 263 3.37 -7.59 0.52
N TYR A 264 2.82 -8.24 -0.48
CA TYR A 264 3.37 -9.45 -1.12
C TYR A 264 4.80 -9.27 -1.67
N GLY A 265 5.08 -8.19 -2.37
CA GLY A 265 6.35 -7.94 -3.06
C GLY A 265 7.40 -7.19 -2.22
N TRP A 266 7.10 -6.87 -0.96
CA TRP A 266 8.02 -6.13 -0.11
C TRP A 266 9.12 -7.03 0.47
N LYS A 267 10.38 -6.58 0.39
CA LYS A 267 11.53 -7.34 0.90
C LYS A 267 11.45 -7.68 2.38
N GLN A 268 10.80 -6.85 3.16
CA GLN A 268 10.62 -7.05 4.60
C GLN A 268 9.57 -8.12 4.95
N PHE A 269 8.77 -8.59 3.97
CA PHE A 269 7.70 -9.57 4.17
C PHE A 269 7.92 -10.87 3.37
N GLN A 270 9.17 -11.30 3.18
CA GLN A 270 9.49 -12.49 2.38
C GLN A 270 8.92 -13.80 2.96
N LYS A 271 8.76 -13.90 4.28
CA LYS A 271 8.10 -15.06 4.91
C LYS A 271 6.62 -15.14 4.52
N GLN A 272 5.94 -14.00 4.50
CA GLN A 272 4.55 -13.86 4.06
C GLN A 272 4.43 -14.23 2.57
N LYS A 273 5.27 -13.66 1.70
CA LYS A 273 5.32 -13.99 0.28
C LYS A 273 5.49 -15.49 0.06
N GLY A 274 6.47 -16.13 0.69
CA GLY A 274 6.73 -17.56 0.53
C GLY A 274 5.56 -18.45 1.00
N SER A 275 4.85 -18.06 2.05
CA SER A 275 3.64 -18.75 2.50
C SER A 275 2.51 -18.61 1.49
N THR A 276 2.26 -17.40 1.02
CA THR A 276 1.20 -17.08 0.06
C THR A 276 1.43 -17.75 -1.29
N ASP A 277 2.66 -17.73 -1.81
CA ASP A 277 3.06 -18.42 -3.05
C ASP A 277 2.73 -19.92 -2.99
N ARG A 278 3.08 -20.57 -1.89
CA ARG A 278 2.81 -22.01 -1.70
C ARG A 278 1.31 -22.29 -1.70
N VAL A 279 0.55 -21.55 -0.90
CA VAL A 279 -0.92 -21.75 -0.80
C VAL A 279 -1.61 -21.53 -2.14
N MET A 280 -1.17 -20.55 -2.92
CA MET A 280 -1.76 -20.25 -4.22
C MET A 280 -1.33 -21.27 -5.29
N ALA A 281 -0.08 -21.74 -5.27
CA ALA A 281 0.41 -22.78 -6.18
C ALA A 281 -0.32 -24.11 -5.98
N GLU A 282 -0.60 -24.52 -4.73
CA GLU A 282 -1.39 -25.69 -4.40
C GLU A 282 -2.82 -25.61 -4.96
N ARG A 283 -3.32 -24.42 -5.21
CA ARG A 283 -4.64 -24.13 -5.81
C ARG A 283 -4.58 -23.86 -7.31
N GLY A 284 -3.42 -24.04 -7.93
CA GLY A 284 -3.22 -23.86 -9.37
C GLY A 284 -3.22 -22.40 -9.82
N HIS A 285 -2.91 -21.46 -8.93
CA HIS A 285 -2.86 -20.03 -9.25
C HIS A 285 -1.43 -19.46 -9.12
N VAL A 286 -1.13 -18.48 -9.98
CA VAL A 286 0.11 -17.73 -9.96
C VAL A 286 -0.21 -16.29 -9.58
N ILE A 287 0.58 -15.73 -8.68
CA ILE A 287 0.41 -14.35 -8.21
C ILE A 287 1.18 -13.40 -9.14
N LEU A 288 0.50 -12.40 -9.67
CA LEU A 288 1.13 -11.29 -10.38
C LEU A 288 1.71 -10.32 -9.35
N GLU A 289 3.03 -10.23 -9.29
CA GLU A 289 3.73 -9.24 -8.48
C GLU A 289 3.68 -7.87 -9.18
N LEU A 290 3.16 -6.87 -8.49
CA LEU A 290 3.03 -5.51 -9.00
C LEU A 290 4.18 -4.61 -8.53
N PRO A 291 4.55 -3.57 -9.29
CA PRO A 291 5.57 -2.60 -8.88
C PRO A 291 5.24 -1.84 -7.60
N THR A 292 3.98 -1.85 -7.17
CA THR A 292 3.52 -1.29 -5.90
C THR A 292 3.90 -2.12 -4.68
N GLY A 293 4.44 -3.32 -4.89
CA GLY A 293 4.64 -4.32 -3.84
C GLY A 293 3.40 -5.16 -3.54
N GLN A 294 2.29 -4.92 -4.21
CA GLN A 294 1.09 -5.74 -4.08
C GLN A 294 1.19 -6.99 -4.94
N GLY A 295 0.50 -8.05 -4.54
CA GLY A 295 0.25 -9.25 -5.33
C GLY A 295 -1.20 -9.30 -5.81
N LEU A 296 -1.43 -9.75 -7.05
CA LEU A 296 -2.75 -9.84 -7.63
C LEU A 296 -3.02 -11.25 -8.16
N VAL A 297 -4.19 -11.78 -7.87
CA VAL A 297 -4.70 -13.04 -8.45
C VAL A 297 -6.11 -12.83 -8.94
N VAL A 298 -6.41 -13.37 -10.12
CA VAL A 298 -7.78 -13.57 -10.60
C VAL A 298 -8.10 -15.05 -10.44
N LYS A 299 -9.18 -15.37 -9.71
CA LYS A 299 -9.61 -16.75 -9.52
C LYS A 299 -10.26 -17.29 -10.80
N ASN A 300 -9.79 -18.44 -11.24
CA ASN A 300 -10.35 -19.18 -12.37
C ASN A 300 -11.68 -19.83 -12.01
#